data_d006b58b7d584bcdc61f458117940f88
#
_entry.id   d006b58b7d584bcdc61f458117940f88
#
_cell.length_a   1.000
_cell.length_b   1.000
_cell.length_c   1.000
_cell.angle_alpha   90.00
_cell.angle_beta   90.00
_cell.angle_gamma   90.00
#
_symmetry.space_group_name_H-M   'P 1'
#
loop_
_entity.id
_entity.type
_entity.pdbx_description
1 polymer ?
#
loop_
_entity_poly.entity_id
_entity_poly.type
_entity_poly.pdbx_seq_one_letter_code
_entity_poly.pdbx_strand_id
1 'polypeptide(L)'
;RYKTLGFTVAEETLALMQQLADSGELEALTPERVWKETSRALMEDHADEYFEVLRRCGALKVLFPEIEALYGIPQRPEYHPEIDCGIHTMMSLQQACRANYALDVRFAVLVHDLGKALTPVDELPRHIMHEERGVKPVTEVCERLKVPTQMKQLAITVCKEHLKCHQALTLKPGTLWRLLQRLDV
;
A
#
# COMPACT_ATOMS: atom_id res chain seq x y z
N ARG A 1 3.49 13.04 -11.94
CA ARG A 1 3.47 14.08 -13.03
C ARG A 1 4.41 13.75 -14.19
N TYR A 2 5.67 13.36 -13.99
CA TYR A 2 6.59 13.12 -15.10
C TYR A 2 6.03 12.07 -16.08
N LYS A 3 5.43 10.99 -15.59
CA LYS A 3 4.82 9.94 -16.42
C LYS A 3 3.64 10.46 -17.25
N THR A 4 2.76 11.26 -16.63
CA THR A 4 1.63 11.90 -17.31
C THR A 4 2.08 12.83 -18.45
N LEU A 5 3.26 13.41 -18.31
CA LEU A 5 3.88 14.27 -19.33
C LEU A 5 4.79 13.50 -20.31
N GLY A 6 4.88 12.18 -20.19
CA GLY A 6 5.73 11.35 -21.06
C GLY A 6 7.23 11.43 -20.77
N PHE A 7 7.63 11.97 -19.61
CA PHE A 7 9.04 12.02 -19.20
C PHE A 7 9.45 10.75 -18.43
N THR A 8 10.73 10.52 -18.35
CA THR A 8 11.36 9.50 -17.50
C THR A 8 12.32 10.19 -16.54
N VAL A 9 12.57 9.56 -15.38
CA VAL A 9 13.61 10.05 -14.46
C VAL A 9 14.97 9.66 -15.04
N ALA A 10 15.85 10.65 -15.25
CA ALA A 10 17.19 10.41 -15.77
C ALA A 10 18.02 9.58 -14.76
N GLU A 11 18.94 8.76 -15.27
CA GLU A 11 19.77 7.88 -14.42
C GLU A 11 20.65 8.68 -13.44
N GLU A 12 21.17 9.83 -13.86
CA GLU A 12 21.93 10.73 -12.99
C GLU A 12 21.07 11.25 -11.83
N THR A 13 19.81 11.55 -12.10
CA THR A 13 18.85 11.97 -11.06
C THR A 13 18.57 10.84 -10.10
N LEU A 14 18.35 9.61 -10.59
CA LEU A 14 18.17 8.44 -9.74
C LEU A 14 19.40 8.16 -8.87
N ALA A 15 20.60 8.28 -9.44
CA ALA A 15 21.85 8.11 -8.69
C ALA A 15 21.99 9.15 -7.57
N LEU A 16 21.63 10.42 -7.82
CA LEU A 16 21.61 11.46 -6.80
C LEU A 16 20.56 11.16 -5.70
N MET A 17 19.37 10.74 -6.09
CA MET A 17 18.31 10.34 -5.15
C MET A 17 18.76 9.16 -4.28
N GLN A 18 19.48 8.19 -4.85
CA GLN A 18 20.05 7.07 -4.09
C GLN A 18 21.11 7.54 -3.09
N GLN A 19 22.01 8.44 -3.48
CA GLN A 19 22.98 9.02 -2.55
C GLN A 19 22.29 9.71 -1.36
N LEU A 20 21.20 10.46 -1.61
CA LEU A 20 20.38 11.07 -0.56
C LEU A 20 19.70 10.03 0.34
N ALA A 21 19.21 8.92 -0.24
CA ALA A 21 18.62 7.84 0.53
C ALA A 21 19.67 7.15 1.43
N ASP A 22 20.89 6.97 0.94
CA ASP A 22 21.97 6.30 1.65
C ASP A 22 22.67 7.23 2.68
N SER A 23 22.54 8.56 2.54
CA SER A 23 23.15 9.55 3.46
C SER A 23 22.47 9.62 4.84
N GLY A 24 21.25 9.06 5.00
CA GLY A 24 20.45 9.19 6.20
C GLY A 24 19.61 10.49 6.28
N GLU A 25 19.72 11.39 5.29
CA GLU A 25 18.95 12.64 5.28
C GLU A 25 17.44 12.42 5.23
N LEU A 26 16.98 11.28 4.67
CA LEU A 26 15.56 10.96 4.62
C LEU A 26 14.95 10.71 6.01
N GLU A 27 15.75 10.24 6.97
CA GLU A 27 15.33 10.01 8.35
C GLU A 27 15.07 11.33 9.10
N ALA A 28 15.67 12.43 8.65
CA ALA A 28 15.47 13.77 9.21
C ALA A 28 14.17 14.45 8.70
N LEU A 29 13.49 13.85 7.72
CA LEU A 29 12.23 14.40 7.20
C LEU A 29 11.12 14.30 8.25
N THR A 30 10.37 15.39 8.41
CA THR A 30 9.21 15.37 9.33
C THR A 30 8.10 14.49 8.75
N PRO A 31 7.39 13.71 9.59
CA PRO A 31 6.29 12.86 9.17
C PRO A 31 5.24 13.59 8.32
N GLU A 32 4.90 14.81 8.70
CA GLU A 32 3.92 15.64 8.02
C GLU A 32 4.36 16.02 6.60
N ARG A 33 5.67 16.23 6.40
CA ARG A 33 6.22 16.51 5.07
C ARG A 33 6.17 15.27 4.18
N VAL A 34 6.56 14.12 4.72
CA VAL A 34 6.46 12.84 4.00
C VAL A 34 5.01 12.56 3.62
N TRP A 35 4.08 12.71 4.57
CA TRP A 35 2.65 12.51 4.29
C TRP A 35 2.12 13.48 3.24
N LYS A 36 2.46 14.76 3.33
CA LYS A 36 2.02 15.78 2.38
C LYS A 36 2.45 15.45 0.94
N GLU A 37 3.68 15.05 0.73
CA GLU A 37 4.15 14.68 -0.61
C GLU A 37 3.55 13.36 -1.08
N THR A 38 3.42 12.37 -0.18
CA THR A 38 2.77 11.09 -0.48
C THR A 38 1.30 11.27 -0.85
N SER A 39 0.55 12.08 -0.11
CA SER A 39 -0.87 12.33 -0.40
C SER A 39 -1.06 13.02 -1.76
N ARG A 40 -0.16 13.92 -2.14
CA ARG A 40 -0.15 14.51 -3.50
C ARG A 40 0.16 13.49 -4.58
N ALA A 41 1.16 12.64 -4.34
CA ALA A 41 1.53 11.59 -5.29
C ALA A 41 0.39 10.58 -5.48
N LEU A 42 -0.30 10.20 -4.39
CA LEU A 42 -1.47 9.31 -4.45
C LEU A 42 -2.62 9.86 -5.30
N MET A 43 -2.73 11.18 -5.46
CA MET A 43 -3.77 11.81 -6.27
C MET A 43 -3.38 12.00 -7.75
N GLU A 44 -2.16 11.65 -8.15
CA GLU A 44 -1.76 11.62 -9.56
C GLU A 44 -2.31 10.36 -10.27
N ASP A 45 -2.38 10.40 -11.61
CA ASP A 45 -2.91 9.30 -12.44
C ASP A 45 -2.05 8.03 -12.38
N HIS A 46 -0.75 8.19 -12.09
CA HIS A 46 0.24 7.14 -11.99
C HIS A 46 0.92 7.17 -10.62
N ALA A 47 0.13 6.99 -9.56
CA ALA A 47 0.65 7.00 -8.19
C ALA A 47 1.61 5.82 -7.92
N ASP A 48 1.43 4.68 -8.59
CA ASP A 48 2.32 3.53 -8.57
C ASP A 48 3.77 3.89 -8.94
N GLU A 49 3.96 4.76 -9.92
CA GLU A 49 5.29 5.22 -10.35
C GLU A 49 6.04 6.03 -9.27
N TYR A 50 5.33 6.70 -8.37
CA TYR A 50 5.97 7.36 -7.24
C TYR A 50 6.66 6.34 -6.33
N PHE A 51 5.99 5.25 -6.00
CA PHE A 51 6.54 4.19 -5.17
C PHE A 51 7.65 3.41 -5.89
N GLU A 52 7.51 3.20 -7.20
CA GLU A 52 8.54 2.54 -8.01
C GLU A 52 9.82 3.39 -8.08
N VAL A 53 9.72 4.71 -8.24
CA VAL A 53 10.89 5.60 -8.19
C VAL A 53 11.54 5.58 -6.81
N LEU A 54 10.76 5.65 -5.72
CA LEU A 54 11.29 5.52 -4.36
C LEU A 54 12.01 4.19 -4.15
N ARG A 55 11.47 3.09 -4.71
CA ARG A 55 12.07 1.76 -4.64
C ARG A 55 13.40 1.72 -5.40
N ARG A 56 13.43 2.20 -6.64
CA ARG A 56 14.64 2.22 -7.48
C ARG A 56 15.79 3.01 -6.86
N CYS A 57 15.50 4.10 -6.17
CA CYS A 57 16.53 4.89 -5.48
C CYS A 57 16.76 4.50 -4.01
N GLY A 58 16.16 3.38 -3.54
CA GLY A 58 16.33 2.90 -2.17
C GLY A 58 15.58 3.69 -1.09
N ALA A 59 14.87 4.76 -1.45
CA ALA A 59 14.12 5.58 -0.48
C ALA A 59 12.89 4.85 0.08
N LEU A 60 12.32 3.88 -0.65
CA LEU A 60 11.12 3.16 -0.21
C LEU A 60 11.38 2.41 1.10
N LYS A 61 12.51 1.73 1.23
CA LYS A 61 12.90 0.99 2.44
C LYS A 61 13.08 1.90 3.68
N VAL A 62 13.37 3.19 3.47
CA VAL A 62 13.53 4.17 4.55
C VAL A 62 12.19 4.78 4.95
N LEU A 63 11.40 5.22 3.95
CA LEU A 63 10.15 5.96 4.18
C LEU A 63 8.95 5.04 4.41
N PHE A 64 8.93 3.88 3.75
CA PHE A 64 7.81 2.92 3.75
C PHE A 64 8.32 1.48 3.82
N PRO A 65 9.06 1.10 4.88
CA PRO A 65 9.63 -0.24 5.00
C PRO A 65 8.55 -1.34 4.96
N GLU A 66 7.33 -1.03 5.40
CA GLU A 66 6.20 -1.96 5.37
C GLU A 66 5.75 -2.29 3.93
N ILE A 67 5.82 -1.31 3.03
CA ILE A 67 5.50 -1.50 1.60
C ILE A 67 6.66 -2.21 0.89
N GLU A 68 7.91 -1.83 1.17
CA GLU A 68 9.09 -2.50 0.63
C GLU A 68 9.10 -3.99 0.98
N ALA A 69 8.68 -4.36 2.20
CA ALA A 69 8.63 -5.73 2.67
C ALA A 69 7.64 -6.64 1.91
N LEU A 70 6.74 -6.09 1.11
CA LEU A 70 5.83 -6.87 0.27
C LEU A 70 6.51 -7.42 -0.99
N TYR A 71 7.58 -6.79 -1.47
CA TYR A 71 8.28 -7.24 -2.65
C TYR A 71 9.09 -8.51 -2.36
N GLY A 72 9.03 -9.47 -3.28
CA GLY A 72 9.62 -10.78 -3.11
C GLY A 72 8.76 -11.77 -2.31
N ILE A 73 7.61 -11.35 -1.78
CA ILE A 73 6.67 -12.25 -1.08
C ILE A 73 5.75 -12.91 -2.10
N PRO A 74 5.82 -14.26 -2.25
CA PRO A 74 5.04 -14.96 -3.26
C PRO A 74 3.57 -15.10 -2.85
N GLN A 75 2.66 -15.00 -3.82
CA GLN A 75 1.24 -15.34 -3.67
C GLN A 75 0.83 -16.45 -4.64
N ARG A 76 -0.39 -16.98 -4.43
CA ARG A 76 -0.92 -18.09 -5.23
C ARG A 76 -1.24 -17.61 -6.66
N PRO A 77 -0.62 -18.22 -7.69
CA PRO A 77 -0.81 -17.78 -9.08
C PRO A 77 -2.24 -17.96 -9.59
N GLU A 78 -3.02 -18.86 -8.97
CA GLU A 78 -4.41 -19.09 -9.35
C GLU A 78 -5.32 -17.89 -9.10
N TYR A 79 -4.93 -17.01 -8.16
CA TYR A 79 -5.67 -15.80 -7.80
C TYR A 79 -4.91 -14.52 -8.14
N HIS A 80 -3.58 -14.62 -8.27
CA HIS A 80 -2.66 -13.50 -8.45
C HIS A 80 -1.61 -13.87 -9.51
N PRO A 81 -1.92 -13.70 -10.81
CA PRO A 81 -0.99 -14.05 -11.90
C PRO A 81 0.37 -13.33 -11.81
N GLU A 82 0.40 -12.15 -11.19
CA GLU A 82 1.61 -11.36 -10.90
C GLU A 82 2.53 -11.99 -9.86
N ILE A 83 2.03 -12.97 -9.09
CA ILE A 83 2.74 -13.80 -8.09
C ILE A 83 3.37 -13.01 -6.91
N ASP A 84 3.75 -11.77 -7.06
CA ASP A 84 4.44 -10.95 -6.07
C ASP A 84 3.49 -9.95 -5.37
N CYS A 85 3.52 -9.91 -4.01
CA CYS A 85 2.63 -9.05 -3.23
C CYS A 85 2.89 -7.55 -3.46
N GLY A 86 4.15 -7.15 -3.64
CA GLY A 86 4.51 -5.75 -3.91
C GLY A 86 4.01 -5.30 -5.28
N ILE A 87 4.20 -6.15 -6.30
CA ILE A 87 3.68 -5.91 -7.66
C ILE A 87 2.15 -5.83 -7.62
N HIS A 88 1.48 -6.77 -6.92
CA HIS A 88 0.03 -6.75 -6.73
C HIS A 88 -0.46 -5.43 -6.14
N THR A 89 0.21 -4.95 -5.09
CA THR A 89 -0.14 -3.70 -4.42
C THR A 89 -0.05 -2.51 -5.39
N MET A 90 0.99 -2.42 -6.21
CA MET A 90 1.14 -1.35 -7.20
C MET A 90 0.08 -1.46 -8.32
N MET A 91 -0.22 -2.66 -8.80
CA MET A 91 -1.30 -2.88 -9.77
C MET A 91 -2.66 -2.48 -9.22
N SER A 92 -2.95 -2.82 -7.96
CA SER A 92 -4.19 -2.43 -7.27
C SER A 92 -4.29 -0.92 -7.12
N LEU A 93 -3.19 -0.24 -6.74
CA LEU A 93 -3.13 1.22 -6.67
C LEU A 93 -3.36 1.86 -8.05
N GLN A 94 -2.76 1.32 -9.10
CA GLN A 94 -2.97 1.81 -10.47
C GLN A 94 -4.45 1.70 -10.89
N GLN A 95 -5.14 0.60 -10.54
CA GLN A 95 -6.58 0.46 -10.80
C GLN A 95 -7.40 1.49 -10.02
N ALA A 96 -7.06 1.77 -8.76
CA ALA A 96 -7.70 2.81 -7.96
C ALA A 96 -7.50 4.21 -8.57
N CYS A 97 -6.32 4.49 -9.14
CA CYS A 97 -6.06 5.73 -9.88
C CYS A 97 -6.91 5.83 -11.14
N ARG A 98 -6.97 4.76 -11.96
CA ARG A 98 -7.79 4.72 -13.18
C ARG A 98 -9.29 4.88 -12.89
N ALA A 99 -9.76 4.35 -11.77
CA ALA A 99 -11.14 4.51 -11.31
C ALA A 99 -11.39 5.89 -10.69
N ASN A 100 -10.37 6.75 -10.61
CA ASN A 100 -10.42 8.09 -10.03
C ASN A 100 -10.99 8.10 -8.59
N TYR A 101 -10.60 7.10 -7.77
CA TYR A 101 -11.01 7.06 -6.37
C TYR A 101 -10.39 8.18 -5.55
N ALA A 102 -11.06 8.56 -4.46
CA ALA A 102 -10.59 9.56 -3.52
C ALA A 102 -9.31 9.13 -2.79
N LEU A 103 -8.60 10.09 -2.19
CA LEU A 103 -7.31 9.89 -1.53
C LEU A 103 -7.34 8.79 -0.46
N ASP A 104 -8.36 8.78 0.35
CA ASP A 104 -8.56 7.83 1.44
C ASP A 104 -8.69 6.39 0.93
N VAL A 105 -9.42 6.19 -0.16
CA VAL A 105 -9.55 4.87 -0.82
C VAL A 105 -8.22 4.44 -1.43
N ARG A 106 -7.50 5.34 -2.15
CA ARG A 106 -6.19 5.01 -2.75
C ARG A 106 -5.16 4.67 -1.68
N PHE A 107 -5.17 5.38 -0.55
CA PHE A 107 -4.31 5.06 0.59
C PHE A 107 -4.69 3.72 1.22
N ALA A 108 -5.99 3.45 1.43
CA ALA A 108 -6.44 2.16 1.95
C ALA A 108 -6.03 1.00 1.04
N VAL A 109 -6.16 1.16 -0.29
CA VAL A 109 -5.67 0.18 -1.29
C VAL A 109 -4.17 -0.03 -1.19
N LEU A 110 -3.38 1.03 -0.98
CA LEU A 110 -1.92 0.91 -0.86
C LEU A 110 -1.50 0.05 0.34
N VAL A 111 -2.25 0.09 1.45
CA VAL A 111 -1.83 -0.55 2.71
C VAL A 111 -2.63 -1.79 3.09
N HIS A 112 -3.65 -2.21 2.30
CA HIS A 112 -4.59 -3.26 2.70
C HIS A 112 -3.93 -4.63 2.94
N ASP A 113 -2.87 -4.92 2.24
CA ASP A 113 -2.20 -6.22 2.19
C ASP A 113 -0.86 -6.28 2.97
N LEU A 114 -0.54 -5.25 3.77
CA LEU A 114 0.72 -5.21 4.52
C LEU A 114 0.95 -6.44 5.41
N GLY A 115 -0.12 -7.11 5.83
CA GLY A 115 -0.04 -8.33 6.61
C GLY A 115 0.55 -9.53 5.85
N LYS A 116 0.56 -9.51 4.52
CA LYS A 116 1.16 -10.58 3.71
C LYS A 116 2.68 -10.69 3.92
N ALA A 117 3.36 -9.54 4.14
CA ALA A 117 4.78 -9.52 4.46
C ALA A 117 5.14 -10.20 5.80
N LEU A 118 4.14 -10.40 6.68
CA LEU A 118 4.31 -11.03 7.99
C LEU A 118 3.93 -12.53 7.99
N THR A 119 3.69 -13.10 6.82
CA THR A 119 3.35 -14.53 6.69
C THR A 119 4.57 -15.37 7.00
N PRO A 120 4.48 -16.36 7.92
CA PRO A 120 5.55 -17.33 8.13
C PRO A 120 5.96 -18.03 6.83
N VAL A 121 7.26 -18.28 6.67
CA VAL A 121 7.81 -18.84 5.43
C VAL A 121 7.21 -20.21 5.09
N ASP A 122 6.89 -21.01 6.09
CA ASP A 122 6.27 -22.34 5.97
C ASP A 122 4.79 -22.29 5.59
N GLU A 123 4.12 -21.15 5.73
CA GLU A 123 2.75 -20.91 5.26
C GLU A 123 2.67 -20.45 3.80
N LEU A 124 3.76 -19.93 3.25
CA LEU A 124 3.77 -19.39 1.89
C LEU A 124 3.42 -20.46 0.85
N PRO A 125 2.75 -20.08 -0.24
CA PRO A 125 2.22 -18.78 -0.63
C PRO A 125 0.79 -18.52 -0.10
N ARG A 126 0.37 -19.17 0.97
CA ARG A 126 -0.96 -19.01 1.58
C ARG A 126 -0.89 -18.00 2.71
N HIS A 127 -1.45 -16.84 2.52
CA HIS A 127 -1.44 -15.75 3.50
C HIS A 127 -2.61 -15.86 4.48
N ILE A 128 -2.66 -16.96 5.25
CA ILE A 128 -3.76 -17.21 6.19
C ILE A 128 -3.77 -16.12 7.25
N MET A 129 -4.92 -15.48 7.47
CA MET A 129 -5.12 -14.39 8.44
C MET A 129 -4.22 -13.16 8.23
N HIS A 130 -3.79 -12.87 6.98
CA HIS A 130 -3.01 -11.66 6.70
C HIS A 130 -3.80 -10.38 6.99
N GLU A 131 -5.12 -10.42 6.89
CA GLU A 131 -6.03 -9.32 7.22
C GLU A 131 -5.94 -8.94 8.71
N GLU A 132 -5.77 -9.90 9.62
CA GLU A 132 -5.57 -9.62 11.04
C GLU A 132 -4.12 -9.22 11.34
N ARG A 133 -3.14 -9.90 10.72
CA ARG A 133 -1.71 -9.54 10.84
C ARG A 133 -1.42 -8.15 10.32
N GLY A 134 -2.16 -7.68 9.30
CA GLY A 134 -2.00 -6.38 8.66
C GLY A 134 -2.41 -5.19 9.51
N VAL A 135 -3.25 -5.37 10.51
CA VAL A 135 -3.77 -4.27 11.34
C VAL A 135 -2.65 -3.50 12.03
N LYS A 136 -1.67 -4.23 12.58
CA LYS A 136 -0.54 -3.62 13.28
C LYS A 136 0.31 -2.74 12.33
N PRO A 137 0.89 -3.25 11.22
CA PRO A 137 1.68 -2.42 10.32
C PRO A 137 0.88 -1.28 9.68
N VAL A 138 -0.41 -1.46 9.37
CA VAL A 138 -1.28 -0.36 8.90
C VAL A 138 -1.40 0.73 9.96
N THR A 139 -1.56 0.34 11.22
CA THR A 139 -1.64 1.30 12.33
C THR A 139 -0.31 2.04 12.51
N GLU A 140 0.81 1.32 12.50
CA GLU A 140 2.16 1.88 12.69
C GLU A 140 2.53 2.88 11.59
N VAL A 141 2.29 2.55 10.31
CA VAL A 141 2.55 3.48 9.21
C VAL A 141 1.67 4.73 9.30
N CYS A 142 0.40 4.58 9.68
CA CYS A 142 -0.49 5.72 9.85
C CYS A 142 -0.05 6.65 10.99
N GLU A 143 0.39 6.10 12.11
CA GLU A 143 0.87 6.87 13.25
C GLU A 143 2.20 7.55 12.97
N ARG A 144 3.13 6.84 12.35
CA ARG A 144 4.44 7.36 11.97
C ARG A 144 4.33 8.51 10.98
N LEU A 145 3.44 8.42 9.98
CA LEU A 145 3.24 9.45 8.96
C LEU A 145 2.22 10.52 9.33
N LYS A 146 1.59 10.43 10.50
CA LYS A 146 0.54 11.37 10.92
C LYS A 146 -0.64 11.41 9.94
N VAL A 147 -1.04 10.25 9.43
CA VAL A 147 -2.21 10.12 8.56
C VAL A 147 -3.48 10.55 9.31
N PRO A 148 -4.41 11.29 8.69
CA PRO A 148 -5.66 11.71 9.32
C PRO A 148 -6.45 10.54 9.90
N THR A 149 -7.05 10.71 11.07
CA THR A 149 -7.72 9.65 11.82
C THR A 149 -8.80 8.92 11.00
N GLN A 150 -9.61 9.63 10.22
CA GLN A 150 -10.64 9.03 9.38
C GLN A 150 -10.03 8.11 8.31
N MET A 151 -8.94 8.53 7.67
CA MET A 151 -8.23 7.70 6.68
C MET A 151 -7.59 6.48 7.32
N LYS A 152 -7.00 6.62 8.52
CA LYS A 152 -6.48 5.50 9.31
C LYS A 152 -7.58 4.48 9.62
N GLN A 153 -8.76 4.94 10.05
CA GLN A 153 -9.89 4.07 10.34
C GLN A 153 -10.34 3.31 9.09
N LEU A 154 -10.49 3.99 7.96
CA LEU A 154 -10.83 3.35 6.68
C LEU A 154 -9.78 2.32 6.29
N ALA A 155 -8.50 2.65 6.35
CA ALA A 155 -7.41 1.75 5.99
C ALA A 155 -7.41 0.46 6.85
N ILE A 156 -7.62 0.58 8.16
CA ILE A 156 -7.74 -0.56 9.09
C ILE A 156 -8.98 -1.40 8.75
N THR A 157 -10.12 -0.77 8.47
CA THR A 157 -11.35 -1.46 8.12
C THR A 157 -11.19 -2.23 6.81
N VAL A 158 -10.62 -1.60 5.77
CA VAL A 158 -10.34 -2.25 4.49
C VAL A 158 -9.36 -3.42 4.69
N CYS A 159 -8.27 -3.24 5.43
CA CYS A 159 -7.33 -4.31 5.75
C CYS A 159 -8.03 -5.52 6.36
N LYS A 160 -8.92 -5.33 7.33
CA LYS A 160 -9.64 -6.42 8.03
C LYS A 160 -10.73 -7.09 7.22
N GLU A 161 -11.42 -6.35 6.38
CA GLU A 161 -12.69 -6.81 5.82
C GLU A 161 -12.64 -7.09 4.30
N HIS A 162 -11.55 -6.72 3.60
CA HIS A 162 -11.47 -6.85 2.12
C HIS A 162 -11.75 -8.27 1.62
N LEU A 163 -11.26 -9.32 2.29
CA LEU A 163 -11.55 -10.70 1.89
C LEU A 163 -13.02 -11.04 1.99
N LYS A 164 -13.71 -10.53 3.02
CA LYS A 164 -15.17 -10.73 3.17
C LYS A 164 -15.93 -9.93 2.13
N CYS A 165 -15.45 -8.74 1.76
CA CYS A 165 -16.04 -7.95 0.68
C CYS A 165 -15.97 -8.70 -0.66
N HIS A 166 -14.85 -9.35 -0.98
CA HIS A 166 -14.73 -10.18 -2.18
C HIS A 166 -15.73 -11.35 -2.20
N GLN A 167 -16.14 -11.84 -1.04
CA GLN A 167 -17.08 -12.94 -0.88
C GLN A 167 -18.51 -12.49 -0.56
N ALA A 168 -18.82 -11.19 -0.60
CA ALA A 168 -20.05 -10.61 -0.08
C ALA A 168 -21.32 -11.31 -0.63
N LEU A 169 -21.34 -11.66 -1.91
CA LEU A 169 -22.48 -12.32 -2.56
C LEU A 169 -22.70 -13.77 -2.11
N THR A 170 -21.72 -14.41 -1.47
CA THR A 170 -21.78 -15.79 -1.00
C THR A 170 -21.90 -15.90 0.52
N LEU A 171 -21.82 -14.78 1.23
CA LEU A 171 -21.93 -14.74 2.69
C LEU A 171 -23.34 -15.08 3.16
N LYS A 172 -23.44 -15.76 4.29
CA LYS A 172 -24.74 -15.95 4.97
C LYS A 172 -25.31 -14.58 5.40
N PRO A 173 -26.64 -14.39 5.37
CA PRO A 173 -27.28 -13.09 5.65
C PRO A 173 -26.82 -12.43 6.95
N GLY A 174 -26.70 -13.19 8.05
CA GLY A 174 -26.23 -12.65 9.33
C GLY A 174 -24.76 -12.24 9.34
N THR A 175 -23.91 -12.86 8.51
CA THR A 175 -22.51 -12.45 8.35
C THR A 175 -22.40 -11.21 7.48
N LEU A 176 -23.18 -11.14 6.41
CA LEU A 176 -23.28 -9.95 5.55
C LEU A 176 -23.78 -8.74 6.35
N TRP A 177 -24.84 -8.91 7.15
CA TRP A 177 -25.34 -7.85 8.01
C TRP A 177 -24.27 -7.29 8.95
N ARG A 178 -23.53 -8.17 9.65
CA ARG A 178 -22.41 -7.74 10.53
C ARG A 178 -21.28 -7.06 9.75
N LEU A 179 -21.03 -7.47 8.52
CA LEU A 179 -20.05 -6.81 7.65
C LEU A 179 -20.50 -5.38 7.33
N LEU A 180 -21.74 -5.20 6.86
CA LEU A 180 -22.30 -3.89 6.54
C LEU A 180 -22.27 -2.94 7.74
N GLN A 181 -22.63 -3.43 8.94
CA GLN A 181 -22.53 -2.63 10.17
C GLN A 181 -21.08 -2.17 10.48
N ARG A 182 -20.07 -3.01 10.20
CA ARG A 182 -18.66 -2.61 10.41
C ARG A 182 -18.15 -1.64 9.34
N LEU A 183 -18.75 -1.68 8.16
CA LEU A 183 -18.43 -0.77 7.07
C LEU A 183 -19.19 0.56 7.16
N ASP A 184 -20.10 0.69 8.12
CA ASP A 184 -20.97 1.86 8.32
C ASP A 184 -21.84 2.16 7.08
N VAL A 185 -22.44 1.10 6.49
CA VAL A 185 -23.27 1.13 5.28
C VAL A 185 -24.70 0.69 5.59
#